data_4776bbb531d90361bbbeb9b7402c8886
#
_entry.id   4776bbb531d90361bbbeb9b7402c8886
#
_cell.length_a   1.000
_cell.length_b   1.000
_cell.length_c   1.000
_cell.angle_alpha   90.00
_cell.angle_beta   90.00
_cell.angle_gamma   90.00
#
_symmetry.space_group_name_H-M   'P 1'
#
loop_
_entity.id
_entity.type
_entity.pdbx_description
1 polymer ?
#
loop_
_entity_poly.entity_id
_entity_poly.type
_entity_poly.pdbx_seq_one_letter_code
_entity_poly.pdbx_strand_id
1 'polypeptide(L)'
;MDMPVEHGPNTMDPARGLGETARGGRPSWWRRPWVIPLVAVVLAFLVYSLPPYLTLDPEKSAVPLREGTVLHYPLLVLHIATGTVAMLTMCLQLWPWLRRRHPRVHRVSGRVHVIAGAVPGALLALVLVPYAFPGQPVGAVGNTLSSLLWLAAVVAGVRAARRRRFAEHRRWMVYGFALMMNIVWGRVIPFLALIPGVEISDQFVKEWSGWLGTAVNLLVAHWWLSRASKRAVAPAPAGDQVSSAVGVR
;
A
#
# COMPACT_ATOMS: atom_id res chain seq x y z
N MET A 1 61.58 -28.88 -55.55
CA MET A 1 61.28 -27.47 -55.83
C MET A 1 59.90 -27.21 -55.22
N ASP A 2 59.91 -27.06 -53.90
CA ASP A 2 58.66 -26.92 -53.05
C ASP A 2 58.30 -25.45 -52.90
N MET A 3 57.10 -25.12 -53.34
CA MET A 3 56.54 -23.78 -53.17
C MET A 3 55.78 -23.74 -51.81
N PRO A 4 55.91 -22.69 -51.00
CA PRO A 4 55.20 -22.59 -49.74
C PRO A 4 53.74 -22.13 -49.95
N VAL A 5 52.82 -22.78 -49.25
CA VAL A 5 51.37 -22.44 -49.20
C VAL A 5 51.20 -21.21 -48.34
N GLU A 6 50.76 -20.08 -48.94
CA GLU A 6 50.32 -18.90 -48.24
C GLU A 6 49.02 -19.17 -47.46
N HIS A 7 49.06 -18.98 -46.17
CA HIS A 7 47.86 -18.95 -45.32
C HIS A 7 47.17 -17.60 -45.50
N GLY A 8 46.01 -17.62 -46.13
CA GLY A 8 45.14 -16.45 -46.26
C GLY A 8 44.64 -15.92 -44.90
N PRO A 9 44.24 -14.62 -44.83
CA PRO A 9 43.87 -13.97 -43.58
C PRO A 9 42.61 -14.58 -42.97
N ASN A 10 42.67 -14.80 -41.69
CA ASN A 10 41.62 -15.31 -40.82
C ASN A 10 40.38 -14.41 -40.92
N THR A 11 39.36 -14.85 -41.69
CA THR A 11 38.07 -14.16 -41.77
C THR A 11 37.38 -14.33 -40.41
N MET A 12 37.36 -13.26 -39.62
CA MET A 12 36.53 -13.18 -38.41
C MET A 12 35.07 -13.38 -38.81
N ASP A 13 34.50 -14.48 -38.36
CA ASP A 13 33.08 -14.78 -38.50
C ASP A 13 32.25 -13.73 -37.71
N PRO A 14 31.49 -12.83 -38.37
CA PRO A 14 30.71 -11.80 -37.69
C PRO A 14 29.51 -12.37 -36.92
N ALA A 15 29.23 -13.67 -37.04
CA ALA A 15 28.10 -14.32 -36.36
C ALA A 15 28.40 -14.70 -34.89
N ARG A 16 29.67 -14.68 -34.44
CA ARG A 16 30.02 -15.02 -33.03
C ARG A 16 29.83 -13.88 -32.02
N GLY A 17 29.59 -12.64 -32.47
CA GLY A 17 29.46 -11.45 -31.60
C GLY A 17 28.03 -11.14 -31.15
N LEU A 18 27.00 -11.79 -31.66
CA LEU A 18 25.58 -11.42 -31.39
C LEU A 18 24.88 -12.31 -30.33
N GLY A 19 25.56 -13.26 -29.74
CA GLY A 19 24.99 -14.24 -28.81
C GLY A 19 25.02 -13.88 -27.34
N GLU A 20 25.72 -12.81 -26.90
CA GLU A 20 25.77 -12.37 -25.51
C GLU A 20 24.95 -11.11 -25.25
N THR A 21 23.75 -11.04 -25.82
CA THR A 21 22.78 -10.05 -25.33
C THR A 21 22.35 -10.41 -23.93
N ALA A 22 22.91 -9.69 -22.97
CA ALA A 22 22.40 -9.38 -21.65
C ALA A 22 21.28 -10.36 -21.16
N ARG A 23 21.66 -11.41 -20.48
CA ARG A 23 20.79 -12.08 -19.50
C ARG A 23 20.37 -11.05 -18.48
N GLY A 24 19.35 -10.26 -18.80
CA GLY A 24 18.73 -9.32 -17.89
C GLY A 24 18.38 -10.05 -16.61
N GLY A 25 19.19 -9.85 -15.59
CA GLY A 25 19.07 -10.51 -14.29
C GLY A 25 17.64 -10.31 -13.80
N ARG A 26 16.91 -11.42 -13.62
CA ARG A 26 15.54 -11.40 -13.08
C ARG A 26 15.55 -10.57 -11.80
N PRO A 27 14.77 -9.47 -11.72
CA PRO A 27 14.77 -8.65 -10.53
C PRO A 27 14.39 -9.52 -9.33
N SER A 28 15.33 -9.71 -8.43
CA SER A 28 15.15 -10.46 -7.18
C SER A 28 13.99 -9.83 -6.40
N TRP A 29 13.12 -10.64 -5.80
CA TRP A 29 11.95 -10.19 -5.04
C TRP A 29 12.34 -9.27 -3.85
N TRP A 30 13.53 -9.42 -3.29
CA TRP A 30 14.08 -8.57 -2.21
C TRP A 30 14.65 -7.23 -2.67
N ARG A 31 14.80 -6.99 -3.99
CA ARG A 31 15.28 -5.70 -4.49
C ARG A 31 14.31 -4.53 -4.33
N ARG A 32 13.18 -4.74 -3.66
CA ARG A 32 12.26 -3.66 -3.26
C ARG A 32 12.08 -3.67 -1.74
N PRO A 33 13.06 -3.14 -1.00
CA PRO A 33 13.15 -3.24 0.45
C PRO A 33 11.97 -2.60 1.20
N TRP A 34 11.21 -1.71 0.56
CA TRP A 34 10.07 -1.03 1.17
C TRP A 34 8.86 -1.93 1.50
N VAL A 35 8.72 -3.08 0.85
CA VAL A 35 7.63 -4.03 1.15
C VAL A 35 7.85 -4.70 2.50
N ILE A 36 9.10 -5.00 2.84
CA ILE A 36 9.44 -5.67 4.10
C ILE A 36 9.08 -4.79 5.32
N PRO A 37 9.55 -3.53 5.43
CA PRO A 37 9.16 -2.68 6.55
C PRO A 37 7.65 -2.40 6.58
N LEU A 38 6.98 -2.30 5.43
CA LEU A 38 5.54 -2.15 5.38
C LEU A 38 4.82 -3.34 6.01
N VAL A 39 5.18 -4.57 5.62
CA VAL A 39 4.62 -5.80 6.19
C VAL A 39 4.93 -5.88 7.68
N ALA A 40 6.16 -5.55 8.09
CA ALA A 40 6.55 -5.53 9.49
C ALA A 40 5.70 -4.55 10.32
N VAL A 41 5.44 -3.34 9.83
CA VAL A 41 4.56 -2.36 10.50
C VAL A 41 3.13 -2.88 10.60
N VAL A 42 2.58 -3.47 9.53
CA VAL A 42 1.24 -4.04 9.54
C VAL A 42 1.15 -5.20 10.53
N LEU A 43 2.12 -6.12 10.54
CA LEU A 43 2.13 -7.25 11.47
C LEU A 43 2.30 -6.78 12.91
N ALA A 44 3.21 -5.85 13.20
CA ALA A 44 3.38 -5.26 14.51
C ALA A 44 2.09 -4.60 15.01
N PHE A 45 1.41 -3.84 14.14
CA PHE A 45 0.11 -3.25 14.44
C PHE A 45 -0.95 -4.32 14.78
N LEU A 46 -1.04 -5.39 14.00
CA LEU A 46 -2.00 -6.47 14.23
C LEU A 46 -1.69 -7.24 15.53
N VAL A 47 -0.41 -7.57 15.78
CA VAL A 47 0.02 -8.25 17.02
C VAL A 47 -0.30 -7.38 18.24
N TYR A 48 -0.16 -6.07 18.15
CA TYR A 48 -0.50 -5.15 19.23
C TYR A 48 -2.03 -5.00 19.41
N SER A 49 -2.78 -4.95 18.31
CA SER A 49 -4.19 -4.53 18.33
C SER A 49 -5.19 -5.68 18.50
N LEU A 50 -4.86 -6.92 18.05
CA LEU A 50 -5.81 -8.03 18.01
C LEU A 50 -6.01 -8.78 19.35
N PRO A 51 -5.02 -8.94 20.23
CA PRO A 51 -5.15 -9.81 21.40
C PRO A 51 -6.39 -9.58 22.26
N PRO A 52 -6.84 -8.33 22.54
CA PRO A 52 -8.03 -8.08 23.35
C PRO A 52 -9.32 -8.66 22.77
N TYR A 53 -9.34 -8.94 21.45
CA TYR A 53 -10.55 -9.38 20.72
C TYR A 53 -10.57 -10.87 20.38
N LEU A 54 -9.47 -11.59 20.62
CA LEU A 54 -9.35 -13.01 20.26
C LEU A 54 -10.22 -13.92 21.13
N THR A 55 -10.51 -13.48 22.37
CA THR A 55 -11.36 -14.23 23.29
C THR A 55 -12.85 -13.95 23.09
N LEU A 56 -13.20 -12.98 22.24
CA LEU A 56 -14.57 -12.49 22.05
C LEU A 56 -15.27 -12.05 23.35
N ASP A 57 -14.50 -11.57 24.31
CA ASP A 57 -14.93 -11.13 25.62
C ASP A 57 -15.06 -9.59 25.61
N PRO A 58 -16.27 -9.00 25.76
CA PRO A 58 -16.46 -7.56 25.78
C PRO A 58 -15.70 -6.83 26.89
N GLU A 59 -15.46 -7.49 28.04
CA GLU A 59 -14.76 -6.90 29.17
C GLU A 59 -13.28 -6.65 28.88
N LYS A 60 -12.71 -7.39 27.93
CA LYS A 60 -11.32 -7.23 27.47
C LYS A 60 -11.15 -6.21 26.35
N SER A 61 -12.24 -5.53 25.94
CA SER A 61 -12.17 -4.58 24.85
C SER A 61 -11.20 -3.43 25.15
N ALA A 62 -10.21 -3.22 24.27
CA ALA A 62 -9.30 -2.08 24.37
C ALA A 62 -9.97 -0.74 24.00
N VAL A 63 -11.16 -0.78 23.39
CA VAL A 63 -11.97 0.39 23.07
C VAL A 63 -13.12 0.44 24.07
N PRO A 64 -13.35 1.60 24.75
CA PRO A 64 -14.50 1.76 25.63
C PRO A 64 -15.81 1.49 24.90
N LEU A 65 -16.60 0.58 25.44
CA LEU A 65 -17.91 0.25 24.87
C LEU A 65 -18.96 1.21 25.41
N ARG A 66 -19.92 1.57 24.58
CA ARG A 66 -21.06 2.40 24.98
C ARG A 66 -22.02 1.58 25.82
N GLU A 67 -22.29 2.04 27.03
CA GLU A 67 -23.23 1.42 27.96
C GLU A 67 -24.63 1.34 27.36
N GLY A 68 -25.36 0.28 27.69
CA GLY A 68 -26.72 0.05 27.20
C GLY A 68 -26.85 -0.33 25.72
N THR A 69 -25.72 -0.57 25.02
CA THR A 69 -25.74 -0.89 23.59
C THR A 69 -25.14 -2.27 23.30
N VAL A 70 -25.98 -3.28 23.12
CA VAL A 70 -25.57 -4.68 22.87
C VAL A 70 -24.83 -4.83 21.52
N LEU A 71 -25.17 -4.01 20.54
CA LEU A 71 -24.60 -4.11 19.19
C LEU A 71 -23.19 -3.51 19.03
N HIS A 72 -22.74 -2.67 19.96
CA HIS A 72 -21.44 -1.99 19.80
C HIS A 72 -20.28 -2.99 19.71
N TYR A 73 -20.20 -3.95 20.60
CA TYR A 73 -19.10 -4.92 20.60
C TYR A 73 -19.10 -5.86 19.38
N PRO A 74 -20.20 -6.51 18.99
CA PRO A 74 -20.23 -7.32 17.76
C PRO A 74 -19.86 -6.56 16.51
N LEU A 75 -20.34 -5.32 16.34
CA LEU A 75 -20.01 -4.46 15.21
C LEU A 75 -18.52 -4.08 15.22
N LEU A 76 -17.95 -3.80 16.40
CA LEU A 76 -16.53 -3.52 16.58
C LEU A 76 -15.67 -4.73 16.18
N VAL A 77 -15.99 -5.93 16.67
CA VAL A 77 -15.27 -7.16 16.33
C VAL A 77 -15.35 -7.44 14.83
N LEU A 78 -16.51 -7.28 14.22
CA LEU A 78 -16.68 -7.46 12.78
C LEU A 78 -15.88 -6.42 11.98
N HIS A 79 -15.82 -5.15 12.43
CA HIS A 79 -14.98 -4.12 11.83
C HIS A 79 -13.49 -4.49 11.93
N ILE A 80 -13.03 -4.95 13.08
CA ILE A 80 -11.64 -5.38 13.29
C ILE A 80 -11.31 -6.57 12.39
N ALA A 81 -12.18 -7.56 12.27
CA ALA A 81 -11.98 -8.73 11.41
C ALA A 81 -11.87 -8.33 9.94
N THR A 82 -12.80 -7.52 9.44
CA THR A 82 -12.79 -7.03 8.05
C THR A 82 -11.60 -6.11 7.78
N GLY A 83 -11.23 -5.26 8.74
CA GLY A 83 -10.03 -4.41 8.70
C GLY A 83 -8.75 -5.25 8.64
N THR A 84 -8.65 -6.32 9.42
CA THR A 84 -7.52 -7.27 9.39
C THR A 84 -7.39 -7.92 8.01
N VAL A 85 -8.49 -8.41 7.43
CA VAL A 85 -8.51 -8.95 6.06
C VAL A 85 -8.05 -7.90 5.06
N ALA A 86 -8.51 -6.65 5.18
CA ALA A 86 -8.10 -5.56 4.30
C ALA A 86 -6.59 -5.29 4.40
N MET A 87 -6.04 -5.21 5.61
CA MET A 87 -4.61 -4.93 5.84
C MET A 87 -3.70 -6.03 5.28
N LEU A 88 -4.00 -7.30 5.58
CA LEU A 88 -3.21 -8.44 5.11
C LEU A 88 -3.25 -8.57 3.58
N THR A 89 -4.45 -8.46 3.00
CA THR A 89 -4.61 -8.56 1.54
C THR A 89 -3.99 -7.37 0.81
N MET A 90 -3.98 -6.17 1.41
CA MET A 90 -3.33 -5.00 0.83
C MET A 90 -1.81 -5.18 0.75
N CYS A 91 -1.16 -5.80 1.73
CA CYS A 91 0.25 -6.16 1.64
C CYS A 91 0.53 -7.02 0.40
N LEU A 92 -0.33 -8.00 0.12
CA LEU A 92 -0.25 -8.83 -1.09
C LEU A 92 -0.48 -8.00 -2.37
N GLN A 93 -1.42 -7.07 -2.35
CA GLN A 93 -1.74 -6.21 -3.51
C GLN A 93 -0.61 -5.26 -3.87
N LEU A 94 0.08 -4.73 -2.88
CA LEU A 94 1.20 -3.80 -3.06
C LEU A 94 2.50 -4.48 -3.49
N TRP A 95 2.58 -5.80 -3.41
CA TRP A 95 3.79 -6.55 -3.74
C TRP A 95 3.95 -6.77 -5.26
N PRO A 96 4.88 -6.04 -5.94
CA PRO A 96 5.00 -6.10 -7.40
C PRO A 96 5.46 -7.45 -7.94
N TRP A 97 6.23 -8.21 -7.14
CA TRP A 97 6.67 -9.55 -7.49
C TRP A 97 5.46 -10.49 -7.59
N LEU A 98 4.56 -10.48 -6.59
CA LEU A 98 3.36 -11.30 -6.56
C LEU A 98 2.48 -11.02 -7.79
N ARG A 99 2.24 -9.75 -8.10
CA ARG A 99 1.44 -9.34 -9.27
C ARG A 99 2.02 -9.85 -10.58
N ARG A 100 3.38 -9.85 -10.73
CA ARG A 100 4.04 -10.27 -11.97
C ARG A 100 4.18 -11.79 -12.09
N ARG A 101 4.52 -12.46 -10.99
CA ARG A 101 4.81 -13.89 -10.98
C ARG A 101 3.55 -14.75 -10.79
N HIS A 102 2.60 -14.25 -9.99
CA HIS A 102 1.38 -14.95 -9.60
C HIS A 102 0.13 -14.08 -9.82
N PRO A 103 -0.23 -13.76 -11.09
CA PRO A 103 -1.35 -12.88 -11.39
C PRO A 103 -2.72 -13.44 -10.92
N ARG A 104 -2.85 -14.76 -10.78
CA ARG A 104 -4.06 -15.38 -10.21
C ARG A 104 -4.22 -15.03 -8.73
N VAL A 105 -3.14 -15.15 -7.95
CA VAL A 105 -3.13 -14.79 -6.52
C VAL A 105 -3.45 -13.31 -6.33
N HIS A 106 -2.83 -12.42 -7.12
CA HIS A 106 -3.14 -10.99 -7.09
C HIS A 106 -4.63 -10.71 -7.36
N ARG A 107 -5.25 -11.37 -8.34
CA ARG A 107 -6.68 -11.19 -8.62
C ARG A 107 -7.60 -11.74 -7.53
N VAL A 108 -7.27 -12.91 -6.97
CA VAL A 108 -8.08 -13.51 -5.88
C VAL A 108 -7.96 -12.68 -4.62
N SER A 109 -6.74 -12.36 -4.17
CA SER A 109 -6.53 -11.54 -2.99
C SER A 109 -7.11 -10.12 -3.15
N GLY A 110 -7.12 -9.57 -4.38
CA GLY A 110 -7.79 -8.30 -4.66
C GLY A 110 -9.32 -8.37 -4.51
N ARG A 111 -9.95 -9.46 -4.91
CA ARG A 111 -11.39 -9.67 -4.67
C ARG A 111 -11.69 -9.83 -3.18
N VAL A 112 -10.89 -10.62 -2.47
CA VAL A 112 -11.00 -10.78 -1.01
C VAL A 112 -10.82 -9.43 -0.31
N HIS A 113 -9.80 -8.64 -0.73
CA HIS A 113 -9.58 -7.29 -0.22
C HIS A 113 -10.84 -6.41 -0.32
N VAL A 114 -11.50 -6.42 -1.47
CA VAL A 114 -12.67 -5.56 -1.70
C VAL A 114 -13.91 -6.09 -0.99
N ILE A 115 -14.22 -7.39 -1.15
CA ILE A 115 -15.51 -7.98 -0.75
C ILE A 115 -15.56 -8.31 0.75
N ALA A 116 -14.47 -8.86 1.29
CA ALA A 116 -14.40 -9.30 2.68
C ALA A 116 -13.62 -8.33 3.59
N GLY A 117 -12.93 -7.36 3.02
CA GLY A 117 -12.11 -6.40 3.75
C GLY A 117 -12.60 -4.97 3.61
N ALA A 118 -12.17 -4.27 2.56
CA ALA A 118 -12.26 -2.81 2.48
C ALA A 118 -13.68 -2.25 2.42
N VAL A 119 -14.60 -2.85 1.64
CA VAL A 119 -15.99 -2.37 1.56
C VAL A 119 -16.74 -2.60 2.86
N PRO A 120 -16.82 -3.82 3.41
CA PRO A 120 -17.50 -4.01 4.70
C PRO A 120 -16.79 -3.28 5.84
N GLY A 121 -15.46 -3.20 5.84
CA GLY A 121 -14.70 -2.46 6.85
C GLY A 121 -15.02 -0.97 6.85
N ALA A 122 -15.12 -0.33 5.68
CA ALA A 122 -15.49 1.09 5.57
C ALA A 122 -16.95 1.34 5.98
N LEU A 123 -17.88 0.47 5.60
CA LEU A 123 -19.29 0.58 6.00
C LEU A 123 -19.46 0.40 7.51
N LEU A 124 -18.79 -0.59 8.11
CA LEU A 124 -18.79 -0.79 9.55
C LEU A 124 -18.14 0.37 10.31
N ALA A 125 -17.07 0.96 9.76
CA ALA A 125 -16.49 2.18 10.33
C ALA A 125 -17.51 3.32 10.42
N LEU A 126 -18.30 3.54 9.34
CA LEU A 126 -19.37 4.55 9.33
C LEU A 126 -20.47 4.26 10.36
N VAL A 127 -20.87 3.00 10.48
CA VAL A 127 -21.90 2.58 11.46
C VAL A 127 -21.37 2.74 12.91
N LEU A 128 -20.07 2.57 13.12
CA LEU A 128 -19.44 2.68 14.45
C LEU A 128 -19.21 4.12 14.90
N VAL A 129 -19.20 5.13 14.02
CA VAL A 129 -18.94 6.53 14.39
C VAL A 129 -19.75 7.01 15.58
N PRO A 130 -21.11 6.85 15.65
CA PRO A 130 -21.89 7.35 16.77
C PRO A 130 -21.62 6.61 18.08
N TYR A 131 -21.05 5.42 18.05
CA TYR A 131 -20.65 4.65 19.22
C TYR A 131 -19.24 5.01 19.70
N ALA A 132 -18.32 5.21 18.75
CA ALA A 132 -16.91 5.45 19.04
C ALA A 132 -16.60 6.90 19.45
N PHE A 133 -17.44 7.87 19.02
CA PHE A 133 -17.22 9.30 19.21
C PHE A 133 -18.37 10.03 19.91
N PRO A 134 -18.87 9.54 21.07
CA PRO A 134 -19.92 10.22 21.81
C PRO A 134 -19.37 11.54 22.37
N GLY A 135 -19.98 12.68 21.99
CA GLY A 135 -19.54 14.01 22.43
C GLY A 135 -18.25 14.53 21.79
N GLN A 136 -17.72 13.86 20.77
CA GLN A 136 -16.53 14.30 20.01
C GLN A 136 -16.89 14.59 18.54
N PRO A 137 -17.55 15.72 18.24
CA PRO A 137 -18.07 15.99 16.89
C PRO A 137 -16.96 16.16 15.84
N VAL A 138 -15.80 16.73 16.21
CA VAL A 138 -14.68 16.93 15.30
C VAL A 138 -14.11 15.57 14.87
N GLY A 139 -13.90 14.65 15.81
CA GLY A 139 -13.43 13.30 15.55
C GLY A 139 -14.44 12.48 14.74
N ALA A 140 -15.75 12.60 15.07
CA ALA A 140 -16.81 11.95 14.34
C ALA A 140 -16.83 12.37 12.86
N VAL A 141 -16.75 13.67 12.57
CA VAL A 141 -16.70 14.19 11.19
C VAL A 141 -15.42 13.73 10.48
N GLY A 142 -14.26 13.80 11.14
CA GLY A 142 -12.98 13.36 10.57
C GLY A 142 -12.97 11.89 10.18
N ASN A 143 -13.47 11.01 11.07
CA ASN A 143 -13.54 9.58 10.80
C ASN A 143 -14.60 9.23 9.75
N THR A 144 -15.74 9.91 9.75
CA THR A 144 -16.77 9.78 8.70
C THR A 144 -16.17 10.13 7.34
N LEU A 145 -15.54 11.30 7.21
CA LEU A 145 -14.93 11.74 5.95
C LEU A 145 -13.84 10.76 5.48
N SER A 146 -12.95 10.32 6.39
CA SER A 146 -11.90 9.35 6.09
C SER A 146 -12.48 8.03 5.57
N SER A 147 -13.53 7.51 6.19
CA SER A 147 -14.21 6.26 5.80
C SER A 147 -14.89 6.40 4.43
N LEU A 148 -15.56 7.53 4.17
CA LEU A 148 -16.17 7.81 2.86
C LEU A 148 -15.12 7.95 1.76
N LEU A 149 -14.01 8.64 2.01
CA LEU A 149 -12.90 8.77 1.08
C LEU A 149 -12.25 7.39 0.81
N TRP A 150 -12.10 6.56 1.84
CA TRP A 150 -11.61 5.20 1.67
C TRP A 150 -12.52 4.36 0.78
N LEU A 151 -13.80 4.36 1.07
CA LEU A 151 -14.80 3.65 0.25
C LEU A 151 -14.78 4.16 -1.20
N ALA A 152 -14.75 5.47 -1.41
CA ALA A 152 -14.66 6.09 -2.73
C ALA A 152 -13.40 5.67 -3.49
N ALA A 153 -12.23 5.66 -2.83
CA ALA A 153 -10.96 5.23 -3.43
C ALA A 153 -11.00 3.75 -3.85
N VAL A 154 -11.57 2.87 -3.01
CA VAL A 154 -11.75 1.44 -3.31
C VAL A 154 -12.66 1.25 -4.53
N VAL A 155 -13.83 1.91 -4.54
CA VAL A 155 -14.79 1.84 -5.64
C VAL A 155 -14.18 2.37 -6.94
N ALA A 156 -13.52 3.53 -6.90
CA ALA A 156 -12.82 4.11 -8.05
C ALA A 156 -11.73 3.18 -8.58
N GLY A 157 -10.94 2.57 -7.68
CA GLY A 157 -9.92 1.59 -8.03
C GLY A 157 -10.49 0.35 -8.70
N VAL A 158 -11.60 -0.20 -8.20
CA VAL A 158 -12.29 -1.34 -8.82
C VAL A 158 -12.85 -0.97 -10.20
N ARG A 159 -13.49 0.22 -10.33
CA ARG A 159 -14.01 0.69 -11.63
C ARG A 159 -12.90 0.88 -12.66
N ALA A 160 -11.76 1.46 -12.25
CA ALA A 160 -10.58 1.62 -13.11
C ALA A 160 -10.04 0.25 -13.56
N ALA A 161 -9.92 -0.74 -12.67
CA ALA A 161 -9.50 -2.09 -13.00
C ALA A 161 -10.45 -2.77 -14.01
N ARG A 162 -11.77 -2.67 -13.80
CA ARG A 162 -12.79 -3.21 -14.72
C ARG A 162 -12.72 -2.58 -16.10
N ARG A 163 -12.39 -1.28 -16.17
CA ARG A 163 -12.19 -0.54 -17.42
C ARG A 163 -10.80 -0.71 -18.02
N ARG A 164 -9.95 -1.60 -17.45
CA ARG A 164 -8.56 -1.86 -17.87
C ARG A 164 -7.63 -0.63 -17.80
N ARG A 165 -8.02 0.40 -17.02
CA ARG A 165 -7.20 1.61 -16.76
C ARG A 165 -6.23 1.34 -15.62
N PHE A 166 -5.21 0.52 -15.85
CA PHE A 166 -4.35 0.01 -14.78
C PHE A 166 -3.48 1.07 -14.10
N ALA A 167 -3.13 2.16 -14.78
CA ALA A 167 -2.41 3.28 -14.17
C ALA A 167 -3.29 4.00 -13.15
N GLU A 168 -4.54 4.27 -13.52
CA GLU A 168 -5.55 4.87 -12.65
C GLU A 168 -5.90 3.97 -11.46
N HIS A 169 -6.11 2.66 -11.72
CA HIS A 169 -6.31 1.66 -10.67
C HIS A 169 -5.19 1.70 -9.65
N ARG A 170 -3.92 1.69 -10.10
CA ARG A 170 -2.76 1.75 -9.18
C ARG A 170 -2.77 3.02 -8.34
N ARG A 171 -3.14 4.17 -8.91
CA ARG A 171 -3.23 5.45 -8.19
C ARG A 171 -4.29 5.37 -7.09
N TRP A 172 -5.49 4.88 -7.39
CA TRP A 172 -6.56 4.73 -6.42
C TRP A 172 -6.23 3.72 -5.32
N MET A 173 -5.55 2.62 -5.65
CA MET A 173 -5.09 1.65 -4.64
C MET A 173 -4.05 2.24 -3.68
N VAL A 174 -3.19 3.15 -4.14
CA VAL A 174 -2.25 3.85 -3.25
C VAL A 174 -2.99 4.79 -2.30
N TYR A 175 -3.98 5.55 -2.79
CA TYR A 175 -4.82 6.39 -1.91
C TYR A 175 -5.65 5.54 -0.94
N GLY A 176 -6.24 4.44 -1.40
CA GLY A 176 -6.98 3.52 -0.54
C GLY A 176 -6.11 2.92 0.57
N PHE A 177 -4.88 2.55 0.25
CA PHE A 177 -3.90 2.12 1.26
C PHE A 177 -3.57 3.23 2.26
N ALA A 178 -3.30 4.44 1.78
CA ALA A 178 -2.99 5.58 2.63
C ALA A 178 -4.14 5.88 3.62
N LEU A 179 -5.38 5.86 3.14
CA LEU A 179 -6.56 6.06 3.96
C LEU A 179 -6.79 4.93 4.97
N MET A 180 -6.54 3.68 4.59
CA MET A 180 -6.61 2.55 5.51
C MET A 180 -5.58 2.65 6.63
N MET A 181 -4.37 3.16 6.35
CA MET A 181 -3.32 3.39 7.36
C MET A 181 -3.66 4.49 8.38
N ASN A 182 -4.78 5.20 8.20
CA ASN A 182 -5.23 6.22 9.14
C ASN A 182 -5.41 5.64 10.56
N ILE A 183 -5.83 4.40 10.69
CA ILE A 183 -6.03 3.71 11.97
C ILE A 183 -4.76 3.66 12.83
N VAL A 184 -3.58 3.68 12.20
CA VAL A 184 -2.29 3.62 12.89
C VAL A 184 -2.06 4.88 13.75
N TRP A 185 -2.56 6.04 13.32
CA TRP A 185 -2.36 7.30 14.04
C TRP A 185 -3.01 7.33 15.41
N GLY A 186 -4.19 6.74 15.56
CA GLY A 186 -4.84 6.58 16.87
C GLY A 186 -4.04 5.71 17.86
N ARG A 187 -3.06 4.96 17.38
CA ARG A 187 -2.14 4.17 18.22
C ARG A 187 -0.78 4.83 18.40
N VAL A 188 -0.30 5.55 17.37
CA VAL A 188 1.02 6.21 17.39
C VAL A 188 0.99 7.52 18.18
N ILE A 189 -0.05 8.34 18.04
CA ILE A 189 -0.13 9.63 18.72
C ILE A 189 0.00 9.51 20.25
N PRO A 190 -0.64 8.55 20.94
CA PRO A 190 -0.46 8.38 22.37
C PRO A 190 0.99 8.13 22.80
N PHE A 191 1.83 7.51 21.96
CA PHE A 191 3.25 7.33 22.29
C PHE A 191 4.05 8.64 22.35
N LEU A 192 3.53 9.73 21.78
CA LEU A 192 4.17 11.04 21.91
C LEU A 192 4.14 11.55 23.37
N ALA A 193 3.21 11.07 24.19
CA ALA A 193 3.17 11.37 25.62
C ALA A 193 4.36 10.78 26.41
N LEU A 194 5.15 9.87 25.81
CA LEU A 194 6.39 9.37 26.39
C LEU A 194 7.53 10.39 26.28
N ILE A 195 7.36 11.46 25.49
CA ILE A 195 8.34 12.54 25.36
C ILE A 195 8.18 13.47 26.57
N PRO A 196 9.23 13.72 27.37
CA PRO A 196 9.15 14.61 28.53
C PRO A 196 8.57 15.99 28.16
N GLY A 197 7.57 16.45 28.90
CA GLY A 197 6.91 17.75 28.70
C GLY A 197 5.82 17.75 27.61
N VAL A 198 5.50 16.60 27.00
CA VAL A 198 4.39 16.47 26.05
C VAL A 198 3.21 15.80 26.73
N GLU A 199 2.12 16.55 26.92
CA GLU A 199 0.86 16.01 27.43
C GLU A 199 -0.13 15.82 26.28
N ILE A 200 -0.59 14.57 26.09
CA ILE A 200 -1.59 14.22 25.07
C ILE A 200 -2.80 13.61 25.75
N SER A 201 -3.92 14.31 25.70
CA SER A 201 -5.17 13.81 26.25
C SER A 201 -5.85 12.82 25.31
N ASP A 202 -6.62 11.88 25.88
CA ASP A 202 -7.46 10.95 25.11
C ASP A 202 -8.45 11.70 24.21
N GLN A 203 -8.95 12.84 24.68
CA GLN A 203 -9.82 13.70 23.89
C GLN A 203 -9.11 14.21 22.64
N PHE A 204 -7.87 14.69 22.75
CA PHE A 204 -7.08 15.14 21.60
C PHE A 204 -6.89 14.00 20.60
N VAL A 205 -6.56 12.80 21.07
CA VAL A 205 -6.39 11.62 20.20
C VAL A 205 -7.68 11.32 19.43
N LYS A 206 -8.83 11.29 20.12
CA LYS A 206 -10.14 11.02 19.51
C LYS A 206 -10.55 12.08 18.49
N GLU A 207 -10.32 13.35 18.80
CA GLU A 207 -10.73 14.46 17.93
C GLU A 207 -9.82 14.62 16.70
N TRP A 208 -8.52 14.43 16.85
CA TRP A 208 -7.56 14.85 15.82
C TRP A 208 -6.87 13.73 15.05
N SER A 209 -6.82 12.49 15.59
CA SER A 209 -6.12 11.40 14.90
C SER A 209 -6.66 11.11 13.51
N GLY A 210 -7.98 11.17 13.34
CA GLY A 210 -8.64 10.98 12.05
C GLY A 210 -8.26 12.04 11.01
N TRP A 211 -8.19 13.30 11.42
CA TRP A 211 -7.83 14.41 10.54
C TRP A 211 -6.35 14.40 10.17
N LEU A 212 -5.49 14.34 11.19
CA LEU A 212 -4.04 14.34 11.00
C LEU A 212 -3.59 13.14 10.17
N GLY A 213 -4.08 11.96 10.51
CA GLY A 213 -3.74 10.75 9.76
C GLY A 213 -4.21 10.80 8.32
N THR A 214 -5.44 11.27 8.07
CA THR A 214 -5.96 11.44 6.70
C THR A 214 -5.11 12.43 5.91
N ALA A 215 -4.85 13.62 6.47
CA ALA A 215 -4.09 14.67 5.79
C ALA A 215 -2.66 14.21 5.48
N VAL A 216 -1.93 13.71 6.49
CA VAL A 216 -0.54 13.28 6.33
C VAL A 216 -0.43 12.12 5.34
N ASN A 217 -1.27 11.09 5.48
CA ASN A 217 -1.21 9.92 4.62
C ASN A 217 -1.54 10.26 3.15
N LEU A 218 -2.53 11.12 2.90
CA LEU A 218 -2.87 11.57 1.55
C LEU A 218 -1.77 12.44 0.94
N LEU A 219 -1.15 13.34 1.71
CA LEU A 219 -0.02 14.14 1.26
C LEU A 219 1.18 13.27 0.89
N VAL A 220 1.53 12.29 1.73
CA VAL A 220 2.61 11.33 1.46
C VAL A 220 2.29 10.50 0.21
N ALA A 221 1.07 9.99 0.08
CA ALA A 221 0.64 9.22 -1.09
C ALA A 221 0.71 10.07 -2.37
N HIS A 222 0.23 11.31 -2.33
CA HIS A 222 0.28 12.24 -3.45
C HIS A 222 1.72 12.57 -3.88
N TRP A 223 2.57 12.91 -2.92
CA TRP A 223 3.99 13.17 -3.14
C TRP A 223 4.70 11.96 -3.76
N TRP A 224 4.45 10.76 -3.25
CA TRP A 224 5.04 9.54 -3.79
C TRP A 224 4.60 9.27 -5.23
N LEU A 225 3.30 9.45 -5.54
CA LEU A 225 2.75 9.30 -6.88
C LEU A 225 3.30 10.33 -7.86
N SER A 226 3.43 11.60 -7.45
CA SER A 226 3.97 12.66 -8.28
C SER A 226 5.45 12.46 -8.62
N ARG A 227 6.26 11.97 -7.67
CA ARG A 227 7.65 11.61 -7.95
C ARG A 227 7.77 10.43 -8.92
N ALA A 228 6.90 9.44 -8.78
CA ALA A 228 6.88 8.29 -9.69
C ALA A 228 6.55 8.70 -11.14
N SER A 229 5.64 9.66 -11.33
CA SER A 229 5.30 10.21 -12.64
C SER A 229 6.45 10.97 -13.28
N LYS A 230 7.12 11.85 -12.52
CA LYS A 230 8.27 12.64 -13.02
C LYS A 230 9.43 11.75 -13.47
N ARG A 231 9.70 10.65 -12.76
CA ARG A 231 10.74 9.68 -13.15
C ARG A 231 10.41 8.91 -14.43
N ALA A 232 9.12 8.71 -14.73
CA ALA A 232 8.69 8.03 -15.95
C ALA A 232 8.75 8.93 -17.21
N VAL A 233 8.80 10.25 -17.03
CA VAL A 233 8.82 11.26 -18.12
C VAL A 233 10.24 11.80 -18.38
N ALA A 234 11.21 11.56 -17.45
CA ALA A 234 12.58 12.02 -17.64
C ALA A 234 13.18 11.38 -18.93
N PRO A 235 13.71 12.17 -19.88
CA PRO A 235 14.34 11.66 -21.09
C PRO A 235 15.55 10.78 -20.71
N ALA A 236 15.83 9.76 -21.54
CA ALA A 236 17.03 8.95 -21.40
C ALA A 236 18.26 9.86 -21.45
N PRO A 237 19.31 9.58 -20.64
CA PRO A 237 20.54 10.34 -20.70
C PRO A 237 21.08 10.38 -22.12
N ALA A 238 21.42 11.56 -22.61
CA ALA A 238 21.82 11.86 -24.00
C ALA A 238 23.13 11.15 -24.47
N GLY A 239 23.63 10.18 -23.72
CA GLY A 239 24.88 9.48 -23.98
C GLY A 239 24.89 8.51 -25.16
N ASP A 240 23.72 8.02 -25.60
CA ASP A 240 23.67 6.96 -26.63
C ASP A 240 23.41 7.46 -28.07
N GLN A 241 23.20 8.76 -28.26
CA GLN A 241 22.96 9.31 -29.62
C GLN A 241 24.23 9.67 -30.39
N VAL A 242 25.38 9.73 -29.74
CA VAL A 242 26.64 10.11 -30.43
C VAL A 242 27.30 8.92 -31.15
N SER A 243 26.99 7.69 -30.76
CA SER A 243 27.62 6.51 -31.35
C SER A 243 27.06 6.09 -32.74
N SER A 244 25.86 6.56 -33.09
CA SER A 244 25.25 6.22 -34.38
C SER A 244 25.57 7.20 -35.53
N ALA A 245 26.17 8.36 -35.24
CA ALA A 245 26.47 9.39 -36.25
C ALA A 245 27.92 9.31 -36.83
N VAL A 246 28.78 8.44 -36.29
CA VAL A 246 30.21 8.31 -36.76
C VAL A 246 30.42 7.14 -37.73
N GLY A 247 29.38 6.40 -38.10
CA GLY A 247 29.49 5.17 -38.90
C GLY A 247 29.21 5.32 -40.41
N VAL A 248 29.13 6.55 -40.96
CA VAL A 248 28.94 6.74 -42.41
C VAL A 248 29.98 7.73 -42.95
N ARG A 249 31.14 7.21 -43.29
CA ARG A 249 32.05 7.71 -44.35
C ARG A 249 32.90 6.56 -44.85
#